data_3945cf7ed277771b7750e2b88a575364
#
_entry.id   3945cf7ed277771b7750e2b88a575364
#
_cell.length_a   1.000
_cell.length_b   1.000
_cell.length_c   1.000
_cell.angle_alpha   90.00
_cell.angle_beta   90.00
_cell.angle_gamma   90.00
#
_symmetry.space_group_name_H-M   'P 1'
#
loop_
_entity.id
_entity.type
_entity.pdbx_description
1 polymer ?
#
loop_
_entity_poly.entity_id
_entity_poly.type
_entity_poly.pdbx_seq_one_letter_code
_entity_poly.pdbx_strand_id
1 'polypeptide(L)'
;MQSKVSRRQLIAAGAVGAAVAATTSAAQAASKKTQFDKVYDVIVVGSGFAGLAAALESRLGGAEVLLIEKMPAFGGNSAINGGAFSVAGSPLQKKFGIKDSPEQMLADMIRSGRGLSHVDLLKMVVEGSLPAYEFTLRHGVKYKDFVQHFGGHSVPRTLQTVESTGGGITRPLTESCRKHGVELH
;
A
#
# COMPACT_ATOMS: atom_id res chain seq x y z
N MET A 1 -31.01 66.83 -3.98
CA MET A 1 -31.67 66.06 -2.90
C MET A 1 -30.59 65.27 -2.20
N GLN A 2 -30.16 65.71 -1.02
CA GLN A 2 -29.19 64.94 -0.21
C GLN A 2 -29.96 64.01 0.74
N SER A 3 -29.81 62.69 0.56
CA SER A 3 -30.42 61.72 1.45
C SER A 3 -29.64 61.68 2.78
N LYS A 4 -30.34 62.09 3.88
CA LYS A 4 -29.77 61.99 5.23
C LYS A 4 -29.71 60.56 5.68
N VAL A 5 -28.51 60.02 5.85
CA VAL A 5 -28.26 58.68 6.43
C VAL A 5 -28.75 58.67 7.87
N SER A 6 -29.63 57.74 8.26
CA SER A 6 -30.20 57.67 9.58
C SER A 6 -29.20 57.05 10.59
N ARG A 7 -29.31 57.45 11.89
CA ARG A 7 -28.47 56.91 12.98
C ARG A 7 -28.52 55.36 13.07
N ARG A 8 -29.65 54.73 12.71
CA ARG A 8 -29.83 53.28 12.68
C ARG A 8 -28.97 52.63 11.58
N GLN A 9 -28.82 53.27 10.40
CA GLN A 9 -28.00 52.79 9.30
C GLN A 9 -26.49 52.86 9.62
N LEU A 10 -26.06 53.89 10.37
CA LEU A 10 -24.67 53.99 10.86
C LEU A 10 -24.34 52.94 11.90
N ILE A 11 -25.25 52.62 12.82
CA ILE A 11 -25.03 51.56 13.84
C ILE A 11 -25.01 50.19 13.19
N ALA A 12 -25.89 49.93 12.21
CA ALA A 12 -25.88 48.65 11.49
C ALA A 12 -24.58 48.45 10.67
N ALA A 13 -24.06 49.51 10.02
CA ALA A 13 -22.80 49.44 9.28
C ALA A 13 -21.59 49.23 10.20
N GLY A 14 -21.58 49.83 11.40
CA GLY A 14 -20.54 49.62 12.42
C GLY A 14 -20.52 48.22 12.98
N ALA A 15 -21.70 47.62 13.21
CA ALA A 15 -21.82 46.24 13.74
C ALA A 15 -21.35 45.19 12.73
N VAL A 16 -21.62 45.37 11.44
CA VAL A 16 -21.15 44.46 10.39
C VAL A 16 -19.64 44.59 10.20
N GLY A 17 -19.07 45.77 10.28
CA GLY A 17 -17.63 45.99 10.20
C GLY A 17 -16.85 45.33 11.35
N ALA A 18 -17.38 45.40 12.58
CA ALA A 18 -16.79 44.77 13.74
C ALA A 18 -16.86 43.22 13.72
N ALA A 19 -17.96 42.69 13.17
CA ALA A 19 -18.12 41.24 13.03
C ALA A 19 -17.16 40.64 11.98
N VAL A 20 -16.94 41.35 10.85
CA VAL A 20 -15.98 40.91 9.81
C VAL A 20 -14.53 41.01 10.31
N ALA A 21 -14.17 42.05 11.08
CA ALA A 21 -12.83 42.18 11.66
C ALA A 21 -12.55 41.11 12.73
N ALA A 22 -13.57 40.68 13.52
CA ALA A 22 -13.43 39.62 14.51
C ALA A 22 -13.25 38.24 13.87
N THR A 23 -13.96 37.96 12.75
CA THR A 23 -13.82 36.69 12.03
C THR A 23 -12.48 36.55 11.32
N THR A 24 -11.91 37.62 10.74
CA THR A 24 -10.59 37.60 10.13
C THR A 24 -9.46 37.42 11.16
N SER A 25 -9.59 38.03 12.36
CA SER A 25 -8.62 37.81 13.45
C SER A 25 -8.67 36.38 14.00
N ALA A 26 -9.84 35.76 14.10
CA ALA A 26 -9.97 34.37 14.54
C ALA A 26 -9.40 33.37 13.51
N ALA A 27 -9.57 33.65 12.22
CA ALA A 27 -9.01 32.81 11.16
C ALA A 27 -7.48 32.92 11.08
N GLN A 28 -6.88 34.10 11.38
CA GLN A 28 -5.44 34.26 11.44
C GLN A 28 -4.80 33.69 12.71
N ALA A 29 -5.53 33.58 13.83
CA ALA A 29 -5.04 32.96 15.07
C ALA A 29 -4.92 31.42 14.96
N ALA A 30 -5.56 30.79 13.96
CA ALA A 30 -5.58 29.33 13.78
C ALA A 30 -4.37 28.77 13.03
N SER A 31 -3.51 29.57 12.45
CA SER A 31 -2.31 29.09 11.73
C SER A 31 -1.06 29.14 12.61
N LYS A 32 -1.06 28.50 13.79
CA LYS A 32 0.22 28.05 14.35
C LYS A 32 0.82 27.06 13.34
N LYS A 33 1.87 27.45 12.61
CA LYS A 33 2.65 26.51 11.80
C LYS A 33 3.04 25.36 12.71
N THR A 34 2.44 24.19 12.49
CA THR A 34 2.84 22.97 13.19
C THR A 34 4.29 22.72 12.81
N GLN A 35 5.19 22.80 13.77
CA GLN A 35 6.59 22.45 13.56
C GLN A 35 6.69 20.95 13.73
N PHE A 36 7.14 20.25 12.68
CA PHE A 36 7.40 18.82 12.71
C PHE A 36 8.87 18.59 13.04
N ASP A 37 9.17 17.53 13.79
CA ASP A 37 10.53 17.14 14.15
C ASP A 37 11.28 16.58 12.93
N LYS A 38 10.56 15.87 12.06
CA LYS A 38 11.07 15.29 10.81
C LYS A 38 10.05 15.42 9.68
N VAL A 39 10.54 15.46 8.47
CA VAL A 39 9.75 15.50 7.23
C VAL A 39 10.25 14.40 6.30
N TYR A 40 9.34 13.67 5.66
CA TYR A 40 9.63 12.60 4.71
C TYR A 40 8.87 12.85 3.42
N ASP A 41 9.40 12.36 2.30
CA ASP A 41 8.69 12.40 1.02
C ASP A 41 7.50 11.43 1.04
N VAL A 42 7.67 10.26 1.70
CA VAL A 42 6.64 9.23 1.80
C VAL A 42 6.57 8.68 3.23
N ILE A 43 5.37 8.62 3.78
CA ILE A 43 5.08 7.92 5.03
C ILE A 43 4.16 6.74 4.74
N VAL A 44 4.64 5.53 5.04
CA VAL A 44 3.88 4.29 4.88
C VAL A 44 3.36 3.83 6.24
N VAL A 45 2.07 3.56 6.34
CA VAL A 45 1.41 3.09 7.57
C VAL A 45 1.09 1.61 7.46
N GLY A 46 1.76 0.81 8.26
CA GLY A 46 1.63 -0.65 8.32
C GLY A 46 2.68 -1.39 7.49
N SER A 47 3.22 -2.45 8.08
CA SER A 47 4.33 -3.26 7.54
C SER A 47 3.90 -4.60 6.92
N GLY A 48 2.64 -4.74 6.50
CA GLY A 48 2.21 -5.88 5.70
C GLY A 48 2.89 -5.92 4.32
N PHE A 49 2.60 -6.92 3.49
CA PHE A 49 3.21 -7.07 2.16
C PHE A 49 3.17 -5.78 1.34
N ALA A 50 1.99 -5.14 1.28
CA ALA A 50 1.80 -3.91 0.50
C ALA A 50 2.63 -2.75 1.06
N GLY A 51 2.66 -2.58 2.39
CA GLY A 51 3.43 -1.51 3.02
C GLY A 51 4.93 -1.68 2.84
N LEU A 52 5.45 -2.90 3.04
CA LEU A 52 6.88 -3.19 2.81
C LEU A 52 7.27 -2.98 1.35
N ALA A 53 6.43 -3.42 0.40
CA ALA A 53 6.68 -3.21 -1.02
C ALA A 53 6.64 -1.71 -1.38
N ALA A 54 5.63 -0.98 -0.91
CA ALA A 54 5.49 0.45 -1.16
C ALA A 54 6.67 1.25 -0.60
N ALA A 55 7.08 0.97 0.64
CA ALA A 55 8.20 1.64 1.28
C ALA A 55 9.51 1.39 0.52
N LEU A 56 9.75 0.13 0.14
CA LEU A 56 10.97 -0.26 -0.56
C LEU A 56 11.03 0.32 -1.98
N GLU A 57 9.95 0.23 -2.76
CA GLU A 57 9.90 0.83 -4.09
C GLU A 57 10.03 2.36 -4.07
N SER A 58 9.37 3.03 -3.10
CA SER A 58 9.53 4.48 -2.92
C SER A 58 10.98 4.85 -2.61
N ARG A 59 11.63 4.09 -1.74
CA ARG A 59 13.03 4.32 -1.38
C ARG A 59 13.98 4.06 -2.54
N LEU A 60 13.75 3.01 -3.32
CA LEU A 60 14.52 2.71 -4.53
C LEU A 60 14.30 3.78 -5.61
N GLY A 61 13.15 4.44 -5.62
CA GLY A 61 12.87 5.62 -6.44
C GLY A 61 13.53 6.91 -5.96
N GLY A 62 14.28 6.88 -4.85
CA GLY A 62 15.06 8.01 -4.31
C GLY A 62 14.35 8.83 -3.22
N ALA A 63 13.13 8.45 -2.81
CA ALA A 63 12.40 9.15 -1.76
C ALA A 63 12.99 8.92 -0.35
N GLU A 64 12.86 9.91 0.54
CA GLU A 64 13.02 9.70 1.98
C GLU A 64 11.75 9.06 2.55
N VAL A 65 11.87 7.87 3.11
CA VAL A 65 10.72 7.04 3.48
C VAL A 65 10.74 6.68 4.96
N LEU A 66 9.60 6.93 5.63
CA LEU A 66 9.27 6.41 6.95
C LEU A 66 8.20 5.34 6.82
N LEU A 67 8.43 4.15 7.39
CA LEU A 67 7.42 3.13 7.58
C LEU A 67 7.11 3.00 9.07
N ILE A 68 5.84 3.17 9.44
CA ILE A 68 5.38 3.05 10.82
C ILE A 68 4.49 1.82 11.00
N GLU A 69 4.75 1.06 12.07
CA GLU A 69 4.00 -0.14 12.45
C GLU A 69 3.52 -0.03 13.90
N LYS A 70 2.23 -0.29 14.15
CA LYS A 70 1.66 -0.21 15.50
C LYS A 70 2.05 -1.38 16.41
N MET A 71 2.41 -2.50 15.80
CA MET A 71 2.77 -3.72 16.53
C MET A 71 4.29 -3.75 16.80
N PRO A 72 4.74 -4.40 17.86
CA PRO A 72 6.17 -4.51 18.16
C PRO A 72 6.96 -5.35 17.15
N ALA A 73 6.28 -6.02 16.22
CA ALA A 73 6.89 -6.82 15.16
C ALA A 73 6.36 -6.40 13.78
N PHE A 74 7.26 -6.31 12.79
CA PHE A 74 6.90 -6.01 11.41
C PHE A 74 6.25 -7.22 10.71
N GLY A 75 5.36 -6.94 9.76
CA GLY A 75 4.73 -7.94 8.90
C GLY A 75 3.23 -8.10 9.10
N GLY A 76 2.67 -7.75 10.26
CA GLY A 76 1.26 -7.84 10.56
C GLY A 76 0.66 -9.21 10.19
N ASN A 77 -0.59 -9.24 9.72
CA ASN A 77 -1.25 -10.48 9.26
C ASN A 77 -0.54 -11.13 8.07
N SER A 78 0.26 -10.38 7.32
CA SER A 78 1.05 -10.93 6.22
C SER A 78 2.15 -11.89 6.69
N ALA A 79 2.64 -11.74 7.92
CA ALA A 79 3.67 -12.63 8.48
C ALA A 79 3.11 -14.00 8.92
N ILE A 80 1.86 -14.05 9.35
CA ILE A 80 1.24 -15.23 9.97
C ILE A 80 0.43 -16.11 9.01
N ASN A 81 0.32 -15.73 7.73
CA ASN A 81 -0.32 -16.58 6.72
C ASN A 81 0.60 -17.74 6.30
N GLY A 82 0.10 -18.66 5.46
CA GLY A 82 0.83 -19.85 5.01
C GLY A 82 2.01 -19.60 4.07
N GLY A 83 2.33 -18.37 3.67
CA GLY A 83 3.46 -18.06 2.78
C GLY A 83 3.32 -18.61 1.36
N ALA A 84 2.10 -18.80 0.91
CA ALA A 84 1.78 -19.27 -0.44
C ALA A 84 1.60 -18.08 -1.40
N PHE A 85 2.15 -18.19 -2.61
CA PHE A 85 2.12 -17.14 -3.62
C PHE A 85 1.78 -17.74 -4.99
N SER A 86 0.61 -17.41 -5.53
CA SER A 86 0.16 -17.93 -6.84
C SER A 86 0.66 -17.05 -7.97
N VAL A 87 1.36 -17.65 -8.94
CA VAL A 87 2.03 -16.94 -10.04
C VAL A 87 1.81 -17.71 -11.34
N ALA A 88 1.25 -17.06 -12.36
CA ALA A 88 1.16 -17.62 -13.69
C ALA A 88 2.46 -17.40 -14.47
N GLY A 89 2.95 -18.46 -15.13
CA GLY A 89 4.16 -18.38 -15.97
C GLY A 89 5.49 -18.30 -15.22
N SER A 90 5.50 -18.72 -13.95
CA SER A 90 6.71 -18.69 -13.11
C SER A 90 7.85 -19.56 -13.68
N PRO A 91 9.13 -19.24 -13.38
CA PRO A 91 10.27 -20.09 -13.73
C PRO A 91 10.15 -21.51 -13.20
N LEU A 92 9.55 -21.70 -12.03
CA LEU A 92 9.30 -23.04 -11.47
C LEU A 92 8.25 -23.82 -12.28
N GLN A 93 7.18 -23.18 -12.72
CA GLN A 93 6.23 -23.85 -13.65
C GLN A 93 6.94 -24.27 -14.93
N LYS A 94 7.76 -23.42 -15.54
CA LYS A 94 8.55 -23.76 -16.72
C LYS A 94 9.49 -24.95 -16.47
N LYS A 95 10.20 -24.97 -15.33
CA LYS A 95 11.07 -26.07 -14.89
C LYS A 95 10.34 -27.41 -14.82
N PHE A 96 9.10 -27.41 -14.35
CA PHE A 96 8.28 -28.63 -14.21
C PHE A 96 7.38 -28.91 -15.42
N GLY A 97 7.55 -28.18 -16.53
CA GLY A 97 6.77 -28.38 -17.75
C GLY A 97 5.29 -27.99 -17.63
N ILE A 98 4.93 -27.20 -16.61
CA ILE A 98 3.55 -26.75 -16.37
C ILE A 98 3.29 -25.54 -17.29
N LYS A 99 2.33 -25.71 -18.20
CA LYS A 99 1.84 -24.62 -19.07
C LYS A 99 0.76 -23.83 -18.33
N ASP A 100 0.96 -22.53 -18.21
CA ASP A 100 0.03 -21.61 -17.56
C ASP A 100 0.14 -20.22 -18.20
N SER A 101 -0.90 -19.42 -18.06
CA SER A 101 -0.91 -18.04 -18.54
C SER A 101 -1.70 -17.11 -17.61
N PRO A 102 -1.48 -15.79 -17.70
CA PRO A 102 -2.30 -14.80 -17.01
C PRO A 102 -3.79 -14.97 -17.32
N GLU A 103 -4.17 -15.22 -18.56
CA GLU A 103 -5.56 -15.40 -18.98
C GLU A 103 -6.20 -16.64 -18.33
N GLN A 104 -5.45 -17.74 -18.24
CA GLN A 104 -5.91 -18.96 -17.61
C GLN A 104 -6.09 -18.76 -16.09
N MET A 105 -5.16 -18.07 -15.45
CA MET A 105 -5.27 -17.69 -14.04
C MET A 105 -6.47 -16.78 -13.79
N LEU A 106 -6.71 -15.79 -14.64
CA LEU A 106 -7.86 -14.89 -14.55
C LEU A 106 -9.19 -15.67 -14.67
N ALA A 107 -9.28 -16.57 -15.64
CA ALA A 107 -10.47 -17.41 -15.85
C ALA A 107 -10.77 -18.28 -14.60
N ASP A 108 -9.73 -18.87 -13.99
CA ASP A 108 -9.86 -19.63 -12.74
C ASP A 108 -10.37 -18.76 -11.58
N MET A 109 -9.83 -17.54 -11.44
CA MET A 109 -10.25 -16.62 -10.37
C MET A 109 -11.69 -16.14 -10.55
N ILE A 110 -12.12 -15.82 -11.79
CA ILE A 110 -13.50 -15.43 -12.09
C ILE A 110 -14.45 -16.60 -11.78
N ARG A 111 -14.12 -17.82 -12.22
CA ARG A 111 -14.91 -19.02 -11.96
C ARG A 111 -15.05 -19.29 -10.45
N SER A 112 -13.95 -19.23 -9.72
CA SER A 112 -13.93 -19.46 -8.26
C SER A 112 -14.68 -18.36 -7.50
N GLY A 113 -14.64 -17.13 -7.98
CA GLY A 113 -15.33 -15.98 -7.41
C GLY A 113 -16.85 -15.95 -7.66
N ARG A 114 -17.39 -16.89 -8.49
CA ARG A 114 -18.83 -17.03 -8.77
C ARG A 114 -19.52 -15.72 -9.16
N GLY A 115 -18.85 -14.84 -9.90
CA GLY A 115 -19.37 -13.55 -10.34
C GLY A 115 -19.37 -12.43 -9.29
N LEU A 116 -18.81 -12.67 -8.10
CA LEU A 116 -18.68 -11.65 -7.04
C LEU A 116 -17.38 -10.86 -7.13
N SER A 117 -16.47 -11.27 -8.00
CA SER A 117 -15.14 -10.65 -8.10
C SER A 117 -15.17 -9.37 -8.94
N HIS A 118 -14.39 -8.37 -8.53
CA HIS A 118 -14.10 -7.20 -9.34
C HIS A 118 -13.05 -7.56 -10.41
N VAL A 119 -13.50 -7.78 -11.64
CA VAL A 119 -12.67 -8.32 -12.73
C VAL A 119 -11.44 -7.46 -13.01
N ASP A 120 -11.56 -6.12 -12.93
CA ASP A 120 -10.42 -5.23 -13.17
C ASP A 120 -9.34 -5.37 -12.10
N LEU A 121 -9.71 -5.59 -10.83
CA LEU A 121 -8.76 -5.90 -9.77
C LEU A 121 -8.11 -7.26 -9.98
N LEU A 122 -8.86 -8.27 -10.43
CA LEU A 122 -8.29 -9.58 -10.76
C LEU A 122 -7.25 -9.48 -11.89
N LYS A 123 -7.52 -8.71 -12.93
CA LYS A 123 -6.55 -8.45 -14.02
C LYS A 123 -5.26 -7.87 -13.48
N MET A 124 -5.33 -6.83 -12.65
CA MET A 124 -4.15 -6.23 -12.03
C MET A 124 -3.35 -7.25 -11.20
N VAL A 125 -4.02 -8.08 -10.41
CA VAL A 125 -3.37 -9.13 -9.59
C VAL A 125 -2.68 -10.16 -10.46
N VAL A 126 -3.35 -10.62 -11.52
CA VAL A 126 -2.82 -11.65 -12.42
C VAL A 126 -1.63 -11.13 -13.21
N GLU A 127 -1.75 -9.96 -13.83
CA GLU A 127 -0.68 -9.32 -14.60
C GLU A 127 0.52 -8.95 -13.72
N GLY A 128 0.24 -8.51 -12.48
CA GLY A 128 1.25 -8.18 -11.47
C GLY A 128 1.90 -9.38 -10.78
N SER A 129 1.36 -10.61 -10.94
CA SER A 129 1.81 -11.76 -10.14
C SER A 129 3.26 -12.15 -10.39
N LEU A 130 3.69 -12.22 -11.64
CA LEU A 130 5.07 -12.56 -11.99
C LEU A 130 6.06 -11.44 -11.62
N PRO A 131 5.82 -10.16 -11.96
CA PRO A 131 6.66 -9.06 -11.48
C PRO A 131 6.78 -8.99 -9.95
N ALA A 132 5.68 -9.22 -9.22
CA ALA A 132 5.70 -9.24 -7.75
C ALA A 132 6.51 -10.41 -7.20
N TYR A 133 6.40 -11.60 -7.80
CA TYR A 133 7.25 -12.74 -7.45
C TYR A 133 8.74 -12.44 -7.66
N GLU A 134 9.10 -11.90 -8.83
CA GLU A 134 10.47 -11.50 -9.15
C GLU A 134 10.99 -10.43 -8.20
N PHE A 135 10.14 -9.46 -7.81
CA PHE A 135 10.46 -8.49 -6.78
C PHE A 135 10.83 -9.17 -5.46
N THR A 136 10.04 -10.14 -5.00
CA THR A 136 10.35 -10.86 -3.76
C THR A 136 11.68 -11.61 -3.84
N LEU A 137 11.99 -12.23 -4.98
CA LEU A 137 13.28 -12.91 -5.20
C LEU A 137 14.46 -11.93 -5.12
N ARG A 138 14.35 -10.77 -5.79
CA ARG A 138 15.40 -9.73 -5.74
C ARG A 138 15.69 -9.25 -4.32
N HIS A 139 14.70 -9.32 -3.44
CA HIS A 139 14.81 -8.90 -2.05
C HIS A 139 15.00 -10.04 -1.06
N GLY A 140 15.44 -11.21 -1.55
CA GLY A 140 15.95 -12.29 -0.72
C GLY A 140 14.93 -13.31 -0.24
N VAL A 141 13.69 -13.25 -0.72
CA VAL A 141 12.68 -14.30 -0.44
C VAL A 141 13.09 -15.61 -1.12
N LYS A 142 12.96 -16.72 -0.41
CA LYS A 142 13.26 -18.04 -0.90
C LYS A 142 12.02 -18.90 -0.97
N TYR A 143 11.82 -19.56 -2.10
CA TYR A 143 10.73 -20.50 -2.33
C TYR A 143 11.24 -21.93 -2.40
N LYS A 144 10.37 -22.88 -2.04
CA LYS A 144 10.63 -24.32 -2.20
C LYS A 144 10.68 -24.69 -3.69
N ASP A 145 11.43 -25.71 -4.02
CA ASP A 145 11.61 -26.19 -5.40
C ASP A 145 10.47 -27.13 -5.83
N PHE A 146 9.23 -26.67 -5.72
CA PHE A 146 8.04 -27.36 -6.23
C PHE A 146 6.90 -26.36 -6.43
N VAL A 147 5.87 -26.76 -7.20
CA VAL A 147 4.66 -25.98 -7.47
C VAL A 147 3.45 -26.74 -6.96
N GLN A 148 2.66 -26.10 -6.10
CA GLN A 148 1.45 -26.66 -5.51
C GLN A 148 0.22 -26.42 -6.39
N HIS A 149 -0.72 -27.35 -6.33
CA HIS A 149 -2.04 -27.23 -6.93
C HIS A 149 -3.07 -26.98 -5.84
N PHE A 150 -3.55 -25.74 -5.72
CA PHE A 150 -4.59 -25.39 -4.77
C PHE A 150 -5.99 -25.49 -5.41
N GLY A 151 -7.02 -25.58 -4.58
CA GLY A 151 -8.42 -25.61 -5.04
C GLY A 151 -8.78 -24.35 -5.84
N GLY A 152 -9.57 -24.54 -6.90
CA GLY A 152 -9.97 -23.48 -7.82
C GLY A 152 -9.00 -23.22 -8.97
N HIS A 153 -7.76 -23.69 -8.89
CA HIS A 153 -6.80 -23.60 -9.99
C HIS A 153 -6.99 -24.73 -11.00
N SER A 154 -6.89 -24.44 -12.28
CA SER A 154 -6.90 -25.45 -13.34
C SER A 154 -5.54 -26.12 -13.52
N VAL A 155 -4.46 -25.50 -13.09
CA VAL A 155 -3.09 -26.03 -13.12
C VAL A 155 -2.33 -25.64 -11.83
N PRO A 156 -1.28 -26.38 -11.45
CA PRO A 156 -0.41 -26.00 -10.35
C PRO A 156 0.27 -24.65 -10.63
N ARG A 157 0.12 -23.66 -9.73
CA ARG A 157 0.73 -22.32 -9.85
C ARG A 157 1.14 -21.69 -8.53
N THR A 158 0.94 -22.38 -7.43
CA THR A 158 1.22 -21.84 -6.10
C THR A 158 2.62 -22.20 -5.66
N LEU A 159 3.41 -21.19 -5.37
CA LEU A 159 4.74 -21.28 -4.82
C LEU A 159 4.67 -21.12 -3.31
N GLN A 160 5.49 -21.85 -2.58
CA GLN A 160 5.53 -21.84 -1.12
C GLN A 160 6.90 -21.33 -0.65
N THR A 161 6.92 -20.40 0.29
CA THR A 161 8.19 -20.04 0.94
C THR A 161 8.83 -21.23 1.64
N VAL A 162 10.17 -21.25 1.72
CA VAL A 162 10.91 -22.32 2.41
C VAL A 162 10.41 -22.50 3.84
N GLU A 163 10.06 -21.41 4.51
CA GLU A 163 9.59 -21.41 5.89
C GLU A 163 8.10 -21.79 6.05
N SER A 164 7.37 -21.93 4.95
CA SER A 164 5.93 -22.22 4.94
C SER A 164 5.08 -21.20 5.72
N THR A 165 5.55 -19.97 5.83
CA THR A 165 4.86 -18.84 6.47
C THR A 165 5.04 -17.58 5.66
N GLY A 166 4.12 -16.60 5.82
CA GLY A 166 4.28 -15.28 5.25
C GLY A 166 5.47 -14.51 5.82
N GLY A 167 5.94 -14.90 7.01
CA GLY A 167 7.23 -14.45 7.58
C GLY A 167 8.41 -14.69 6.64
N GLY A 168 8.36 -15.75 5.82
CA GLY A 168 9.36 -16.02 4.78
C GLY A 168 9.39 -14.96 3.68
N ILE A 169 8.38 -14.11 3.57
CA ILE A 169 8.34 -12.94 2.67
C ILE A 169 8.60 -11.65 3.45
N THR A 170 7.88 -11.43 4.57
CA THR A 170 7.94 -10.15 5.28
C THR A 170 9.30 -9.88 5.91
N ARG A 171 9.97 -10.89 6.47
CA ARG A 171 11.31 -10.70 7.06
C ARG A 171 12.36 -10.27 6.03
N PRO A 172 12.56 -10.96 4.90
CA PRO A 172 13.50 -10.50 3.88
C PRO A 172 13.17 -9.11 3.33
N LEU A 173 11.89 -8.77 3.14
CA LEU A 173 11.50 -7.44 2.70
C LEU A 173 11.79 -6.37 3.76
N THR A 174 11.53 -6.65 5.04
CA THR A 174 11.88 -5.75 6.15
C THR A 174 13.38 -5.50 6.22
N GLU A 175 14.17 -6.55 6.07
CA GLU A 175 15.64 -6.43 6.05
C GLU A 175 16.10 -5.63 4.82
N SER A 176 15.47 -5.84 3.67
CA SER A 176 15.74 -5.05 2.47
C SER A 176 15.39 -3.57 2.67
N CYS A 177 14.28 -3.25 3.33
CA CYS A 177 13.93 -1.88 3.71
C CYS A 177 15.03 -1.23 4.54
N ARG A 178 15.52 -1.91 5.60
CA ARG A 178 16.62 -1.44 6.44
C ARG A 178 17.88 -1.19 5.63
N LYS A 179 18.28 -2.17 4.82
CA LYS A 179 19.48 -2.11 3.97
C LYS A 179 19.46 -0.91 3.01
N HIS A 180 18.30 -0.56 2.49
CA HIS A 180 18.15 0.56 1.56
C HIS A 180 17.88 1.90 2.26
N GLY A 181 17.81 1.93 3.59
CA GLY A 181 17.66 3.17 4.37
C GLY A 181 16.21 3.67 4.48
N VAL A 182 15.23 2.77 4.46
CA VAL A 182 13.88 3.08 4.94
C VAL A 182 13.93 3.22 6.46
N GLU A 183 13.47 4.33 7.01
CA GLU A 183 13.32 4.48 8.46
C GLU A 183 12.11 3.65 8.92
N LEU A 184 12.33 2.74 9.88
CA LEU A 184 11.32 1.84 10.44
C LEU A 184 11.03 2.22 11.88
N HIS A 185 9.74 2.48 12.18
CA HIS A 185 9.31 2.91 13.51
C HIS A 185 8.13 2.08 14.01
#